data_8fbbf0a45f8f5a5028b77db688b67b79
#
_entry.id   8fbbf0a45f8f5a5028b77db688b67b79
#
_cell.length_a   1.000
_cell.length_b   1.000
_cell.length_c   1.000
_cell.angle_alpha   90.00
_cell.angle_beta   90.00
_cell.angle_gamma   90.00
#
_symmetry.space_group_name_H-M   'P 1'
#
loop_
_entity.id
_entity.type
_entity.pdbx_description
1 polymer ?
#
loop_
_entity_poly.entity_id
_entity_poly.type
_entity_poly.pdbx_seq_one_letter_code
_entity_poly.pdbx_strand_id
1 'polypeptide(L)'
;ANVNFNCNGYNFHMKIKFLIIFLFLMSSSFVFSAKYGKTDPDKLYSRALNFIEQERFFEAKKLLKAYTKSKPEDSYGWTLYAFSERKLGGLEKAKGLYEKALSLDADNKAALEYQGELFVELEMPALALANLEKLNILCPNSCEEAEQLKSFIAGTAVK
;
A
#
# COMPACT_ATOMS: atom_id res chain seq x y z
N ALA A 1 -24.35 81.94 -14.53
CA ALA A 1 -24.99 80.78 -13.90
C ALA A 1 -23.99 79.67 -13.80
N ASN A 2 -23.45 79.47 -12.59
CA ASN A 2 -22.51 78.37 -12.31
C ASN A 2 -23.34 77.18 -11.71
N VAL A 3 -23.31 76.07 -12.38
CA VAL A 3 -23.85 74.83 -11.87
C VAL A 3 -22.67 73.97 -11.45
N ASN A 4 -22.49 73.82 -10.14
CA ASN A 4 -21.47 72.96 -9.55
C ASN A 4 -22.11 71.57 -9.28
N PHE A 5 -21.77 70.56 -10.08
CA PHE A 5 -22.15 69.18 -9.82
C PHE A 5 -21.12 68.53 -8.91
N ASN A 6 -21.49 68.32 -7.67
CA ASN A 6 -20.69 67.59 -6.70
C ASN A 6 -21.01 66.08 -6.83
N CYS A 7 -20.19 65.30 -7.56
CA CYS A 7 -20.35 63.86 -7.84
C CYS A 7 -19.39 62.97 -7.02
N ASN A 8 -19.15 63.27 -5.74
CA ASN A 8 -18.12 62.53 -4.99
C ASN A 8 -18.64 61.58 -3.85
N GLY A 9 -19.98 61.49 -3.64
CA GLY A 9 -20.52 60.73 -2.52
C GLY A 9 -20.84 59.25 -2.82
N TYR A 10 -21.17 58.86 -4.05
CA TYR A 10 -21.70 57.56 -4.38
C TYR A 10 -20.66 56.46 -4.61
N ASN A 11 -19.43 56.81 -4.98
CA ASN A 11 -18.40 55.83 -5.31
C ASN A 11 -17.69 55.25 -4.10
N PHE A 12 -17.71 55.90 -2.94
CA PHE A 12 -16.99 55.47 -1.76
C PHE A 12 -17.72 54.32 -1.04
N HIS A 13 -19.03 54.44 -0.86
CA HIS A 13 -19.85 53.40 -0.22
C HIS A 13 -19.95 52.10 -1.04
N MET A 14 -19.94 52.23 -2.37
CA MET A 14 -20.01 51.07 -3.26
C MET A 14 -18.70 50.28 -3.26
N LYS A 15 -17.55 50.95 -3.23
CA LYS A 15 -16.22 50.32 -3.14
C LYS A 15 -16.03 49.59 -1.80
N ILE A 16 -16.52 50.13 -0.70
CA ILE A 16 -16.46 49.48 0.63
C ILE A 16 -17.34 48.26 0.66
N LYS A 17 -18.56 48.25 0.09
CA LYS A 17 -19.42 47.10 0.01
C LYS A 17 -18.81 45.99 -0.83
N PHE A 18 -18.17 46.28 -1.96
CA PHE A 18 -17.45 45.28 -2.76
C PHE A 18 -16.19 44.74 -2.04
N LEU A 19 -15.47 45.57 -1.30
CA LEU A 19 -14.32 45.11 -0.50
C LEU A 19 -14.71 44.19 0.62
N ILE A 20 -15.82 44.46 1.32
CA ILE A 20 -16.35 43.60 2.41
C ILE A 20 -16.87 42.25 1.86
N ILE A 21 -17.54 42.27 0.70
CA ILE A 21 -18.01 41.05 0.04
C ILE A 21 -16.81 40.19 -0.42
N PHE A 22 -15.77 40.84 -0.97
CA PHE A 22 -14.57 40.11 -1.41
C PHE A 22 -13.79 39.51 -0.24
N LEU A 23 -13.69 40.20 0.89
CA LEU A 23 -13.09 39.68 2.13
C LEU A 23 -13.91 38.53 2.74
N PHE A 24 -15.22 38.55 2.61
CA PHE A 24 -16.10 37.47 3.09
C PHE A 24 -16.04 36.22 2.21
N LEU A 25 -15.80 36.37 0.90
CA LEU A 25 -15.61 35.25 -0.03
C LEU A 25 -14.24 34.58 0.11
N MET A 26 -13.22 35.31 0.56
CA MET A 26 -11.87 34.74 0.83
C MET A 26 -11.78 34.00 2.17
N SER A 27 -12.68 34.27 3.11
CA SER A 27 -12.68 33.59 4.41
C SER A 27 -13.35 32.22 4.40
N SER A 28 -14.09 31.86 3.35
CA SER A 28 -14.78 30.57 3.22
C SER A 28 -13.93 29.44 2.63
N SER A 29 -12.72 29.72 2.20
CA SER A 29 -11.84 28.73 1.55
C SER A 29 -10.95 27.95 2.53
N PHE A 30 -10.99 28.21 3.84
CA PHE A 30 -10.02 27.67 4.78
C PHE A 30 -10.51 26.52 5.68
N VAL A 31 -11.72 25.99 5.45
CA VAL A 31 -12.28 24.95 6.36
C VAL A 31 -12.41 23.57 5.71
N PHE A 32 -11.95 23.35 4.47
CA PHE A 32 -12.13 22.05 3.80
C PHE A 32 -10.91 21.13 3.78
N SER A 33 -9.83 21.49 4.48
CA SER A 33 -8.58 20.71 4.46
C SER A 33 -8.33 19.79 5.67
N ALA A 34 -9.24 19.66 6.61
CA ALA A 34 -8.95 19.01 7.90
C ALA A 34 -9.72 17.70 8.16
N LYS A 35 -10.35 17.08 7.19
CA LYS A 35 -11.13 15.84 7.42
C LYS A 35 -10.90 14.70 6.42
N TYR A 36 -9.72 14.62 5.83
CA TYR A 36 -9.25 13.33 5.33
C TYR A 36 -8.56 12.65 6.50
N GLY A 37 -9.37 12.01 7.32
CA GLY A 37 -8.91 11.20 8.43
C GLY A 37 -7.88 10.18 7.91
N LYS A 38 -6.72 10.15 8.57
CA LYS A 38 -5.68 9.14 8.36
C LYS A 38 -6.38 7.78 8.29
N THR A 39 -6.37 7.16 7.13
CA THR A 39 -7.06 5.87 6.92
C THR A 39 -6.52 4.89 7.94
N ASP A 40 -7.39 4.31 8.73
CA ASP A 40 -7.05 3.34 9.77
C ASP A 40 -6.28 2.17 9.13
N PRO A 41 -5.02 1.92 9.55
CA PRO A 41 -4.21 0.85 8.97
C PRO A 41 -4.87 -0.53 9.08
N ASP A 42 -5.55 -0.81 10.19
CA ASP A 42 -6.18 -2.11 10.41
C ASP A 42 -7.34 -2.35 9.43
N LYS A 43 -8.05 -1.28 9.05
CA LYS A 43 -9.04 -1.34 7.96
C LYS A 43 -8.42 -1.52 6.58
N LEU A 44 -7.24 -0.96 6.34
CA LEU A 44 -6.52 -1.20 5.07
C LEU A 44 -6.13 -2.67 4.96
N TYR A 45 -5.57 -3.22 6.04
CA TYR A 45 -5.11 -4.59 6.10
C TYR A 45 -6.26 -5.61 5.91
N SER A 46 -7.32 -5.48 6.71
CA SER A 46 -8.47 -6.40 6.63
C SER A 46 -9.16 -6.37 5.26
N ARG A 47 -9.30 -5.18 4.66
CA ARG A 47 -9.83 -5.07 3.30
C ARG A 47 -8.90 -5.67 2.25
N ALA A 48 -7.58 -5.55 2.44
CA ALA A 48 -6.61 -6.15 1.52
C ALA A 48 -6.68 -7.67 1.57
N LEU A 49 -6.79 -8.28 2.75
CA LEU A 49 -7.02 -9.71 2.91
C LEU A 49 -8.28 -10.16 2.16
N ASN A 50 -9.40 -9.47 2.33
CA ASN A 50 -10.63 -9.78 1.62
C ASN A 50 -10.47 -9.70 0.09
N PHE A 51 -9.67 -8.75 -0.42
CA PHE A 51 -9.37 -8.70 -1.85
C PHE A 51 -8.46 -9.84 -2.31
N ILE A 52 -7.51 -10.28 -1.48
CA ILE A 52 -6.65 -11.45 -1.78
C ILE A 52 -7.50 -12.71 -1.88
N GLU A 53 -8.43 -12.94 -0.94
CA GLU A 53 -9.36 -14.07 -0.96
C GLU A 53 -10.24 -14.08 -2.23
N GLN A 54 -10.54 -12.91 -2.79
CA GLN A 54 -11.28 -12.74 -4.04
C GLN A 54 -10.37 -12.73 -5.29
N GLU A 55 -9.08 -13.01 -5.16
CA GLU A 55 -8.05 -12.93 -6.22
C GLU A 55 -7.96 -11.53 -6.88
N ARG A 56 -8.42 -10.50 -6.21
CA ARG A 56 -8.38 -9.10 -6.67
C ARG A 56 -7.06 -8.44 -6.26
N PHE A 57 -5.98 -8.97 -6.80
CA PHE A 57 -4.62 -8.60 -6.38
C PHE A 57 -4.25 -7.14 -6.67
N PHE A 58 -4.86 -6.51 -7.67
CA PHE A 58 -4.61 -5.09 -7.97
C PHE A 58 -5.14 -4.18 -6.86
N GLU A 59 -6.34 -4.43 -6.35
CA GLU A 59 -6.94 -3.68 -5.26
C GLU A 59 -6.21 -3.96 -3.93
N ALA A 60 -5.90 -5.23 -3.66
CA ALA A 60 -5.12 -5.63 -2.50
C ALA A 60 -3.78 -4.89 -2.46
N LYS A 61 -3.02 -4.91 -3.54
CA LYS A 61 -1.75 -4.21 -3.71
C LYS A 61 -1.84 -2.72 -3.37
N LYS A 62 -2.88 -2.02 -3.83
CA LYS A 62 -3.07 -0.59 -3.54
C LYS A 62 -3.24 -0.32 -2.05
N LEU A 63 -4.02 -1.16 -1.36
CA LEU A 63 -4.25 -1.04 0.07
C LEU A 63 -2.99 -1.40 0.86
N LEU A 64 -2.29 -2.48 0.49
CA LEU A 64 -1.06 -2.93 1.16
C LEU A 64 0.08 -1.93 1.00
N LYS A 65 0.20 -1.29 -0.16
CA LYS A 65 1.14 -0.17 -0.36
C LYS A 65 0.85 1.01 0.59
N ALA A 66 -0.41 1.31 0.87
CA ALA A 66 -0.78 2.34 1.83
C ALA A 66 -0.57 1.86 3.28
N TYR A 67 -0.88 0.60 3.56
CA TYR A 67 -0.68 -0.05 4.85
C TYR A 67 0.80 -0.05 5.26
N THR A 68 1.70 -0.54 4.40
CA THR A 68 3.14 -0.62 4.69
C THR A 68 3.80 0.75 4.89
N LYS A 69 3.22 1.84 4.36
CA LYS A 69 3.64 3.21 4.70
C LYS A 69 3.25 3.62 6.12
N SER A 70 2.16 3.10 6.63
CA SER A 70 1.65 3.41 7.98
C SER A 70 2.21 2.46 9.04
N LYS A 71 2.56 1.25 8.64
CA LYS A 71 3.12 0.17 9.47
C LYS A 71 4.39 -0.39 8.80
N PRO A 72 5.47 0.40 8.72
CA PRO A 72 6.68 0.03 7.96
C PRO A 72 7.46 -1.15 8.55
N GLU A 73 7.23 -1.48 9.82
CA GLU A 73 7.89 -2.58 10.54
C GLU A 73 7.08 -3.88 10.52
N ASP A 74 5.90 -3.90 9.91
CA ASP A 74 5.10 -5.12 9.82
C ASP A 74 5.54 -6.00 8.65
N SER A 75 6.29 -7.05 8.96
CA SER A 75 6.77 -8.04 8.00
C SER A 75 5.63 -8.72 7.22
N TYR A 76 4.49 -9.03 7.88
CA TYR A 76 3.35 -9.64 7.19
C TYR A 76 2.69 -8.71 6.18
N GLY A 77 2.61 -7.41 6.48
CA GLY A 77 2.11 -6.42 5.52
C GLY A 77 2.97 -6.35 4.27
N TRP A 78 4.29 -6.39 4.41
CA TRP A 78 5.22 -6.45 3.28
C TRP A 78 5.12 -7.76 2.52
N THR A 79 4.94 -8.90 3.21
CA THR A 79 4.74 -10.22 2.61
C THR A 79 3.51 -10.24 1.69
N LEU A 80 2.37 -9.75 2.18
CA LEU A 80 1.14 -9.70 1.38
C LEU A 80 1.22 -8.71 0.21
N TYR A 81 1.96 -7.61 0.40
CA TYR A 81 2.23 -6.68 -0.71
C TYR A 81 3.07 -7.36 -1.80
N ALA A 82 4.13 -8.07 -1.43
CA ALA A 82 4.94 -8.86 -2.34
C ALA A 82 4.12 -9.94 -3.06
N PHE A 83 3.30 -10.68 -2.32
CA PHE A 83 2.39 -11.69 -2.87
C PHE A 83 1.47 -11.10 -3.96
N SER A 84 0.84 -9.97 -3.65
CA SER A 84 -0.05 -9.29 -4.61
C SER A 84 0.69 -8.81 -5.86
N GLU A 85 1.94 -8.30 -5.73
CA GLU A 85 2.77 -7.93 -6.88
C GLU A 85 3.17 -9.16 -7.70
N ARG A 86 3.55 -10.27 -7.07
CA ARG A 86 3.88 -11.53 -7.76
C ARG A 86 2.70 -12.06 -8.58
N LYS A 87 1.51 -12.11 -7.98
CA LYS A 87 0.27 -12.55 -8.66
C LYS A 87 -0.12 -11.67 -9.86
N LEU A 88 0.37 -10.44 -9.91
CA LEU A 88 0.22 -9.51 -11.03
C LEU A 88 1.39 -9.59 -12.05
N GLY A 89 2.31 -10.52 -11.89
CA GLY A 89 3.48 -10.70 -12.76
C GLY A 89 4.63 -9.73 -12.49
N GLY A 90 4.56 -8.94 -11.42
CA GLY A 90 5.63 -8.00 -11.01
C GLY A 90 6.75 -8.69 -10.24
N LEU A 91 7.39 -9.73 -10.83
CA LEU A 91 8.28 -10.65 -10.12
C LEU A 91 9.49 -9.96 -9.48
N GLU A 92 10.19 -9.11 -10.20
CA GLU A 92 11.38 -8.41 -9.67
C GLU A 92 11.01 -7.48 -8.51
N LYS A 93 9.86 -6.82 -8.60
CA LYS A 93 9.38 -5.98 -7.52
C LYS A 93 8.96 -6.80 -6.31
N ALA A 94 8.27 -7.92 -6.52
CA ALA A 94 7.89 -8.86 -5.47
C ALA A 94 9.11 -9.38 -4.72
N LYS A 95 10.21 -9.70 -5.42
CA LYS A 95 11.48 -10.11 -4.84
C LYS A 95 11.98 -9.10 -3.80
N GLY A 96 12.11 -7.83 -4.19
CA GLY A 96 12.57 -6.79 -3.25
C GLY A 96 11.61 -6.56 -2.07
N LEU A 97 10.31 -6.77 -2.24
CA LEU A 97 9.33 -6.65 -1.17
C LEU A 97 9.41 -7.83 -0.18
N TYR A 98 9.64 -9.08 -0.66
CA TYR A 98 9.92 -10.22 0.22
C TYR A 98 11.25 -10.07 0.96
N GLU A 99 12.28 -9.56 0.29
CA GLU A 99 13.55 -9.23 0.96
C GLU A 99 13.34 -8.21 2.09
N LYS A 100 12.49 -7.18 1.86
CA LYS A 100 12.12 -6.23 2.91
C LYS A 100 11.37 -6.93 4.05
N ALA A 101 10.40 -7.80 3.77
CA ALA A 101 9.68 -8.57 4.79
C ALA A 101 10.64 -9.40 5.65
N LEU A 102 11.53 -10.16 5.01
CA LEU A 102 12.50 -11.02 5.70
C LEU A 102 13.62 -10.25 6.41
N SER A 103 13.88 -9.00 6.02
CA SER A 103 14.77 -8.11 6.76
C SER A 103 14.18 -7.63 8.09
N LEU A 104 12.84 -7.60 8.20
CA LEU A 104 12.10 -7.22 9.40
C LEU A 104 11.87 -8.42 10.32
N ASP A 105 11.56 -9.56 9.73
CA ASP A 105 11.37 -10.83 10.43
C ASP A 105 11.95 -11.96 9.56
N ALA A 106 13.16 -12.37 9.88
CA ALA A 106 13.86 -13.41 9.14
C ALA A 106 13.19 -14.78 9.22
N ASP A 107 12.32 -15.01 10.21
CA ASP A 107 11.64 -16.27 10.47
C ASP A 107 10.14 -16.23 10.06
N ASN A 108 9.74 -15.19 9.32
CA ASN A 108 8.40 -15.11 8.73
C ASN A 108 8.20 -16.22 7.71
N LYS A 109 7.50 -17.29 8.14
CA LYS A 109 7.31 -18.51 7.35
C LYS A 109 6.54 -18.26 6.05
N ALA A 110 5.51 -17.42 6.09
CA ALA A 110 4.76 -17.07 4.88
C ALA A 110 5.64 -16.30 3.86
N ALA A 111 6.54 -15.44 4.33
CA ALA A 111 7.49 -14.75 3.43
C ALA A 111 8.49 -15.72 2.81
N LEU A 112 9.01 -16.70 3.58
CA LEU A 112 9.91 -17.74 3.08
C LEU A 112 9.23 -18.64 2.04
N GLU A 113 8.01 -19.07 2.30
CA GLU A 113 7.21 -19.85 1.37
C GLU A 113 6.99 -19.11 0.05
N TYR A 114 6.36 -17.94 0.11
CA TYR A 114 5.99 -17.20 -1.10
C TYR A 114 7.20 -16.66 -1.88
N GLN A 115 8.30 -16.32 -1.19
CA GLN A 115 9.55 -16.00 -1.86
C GLN A 115 10.16 -17.24 -2.51
N GLY A 116 10.05 -18.40 -1.88
CA GLY A 116 10.49 -19.67 -2.46
C GLY A 116 9.75 -19.99 -3.76
N GLU A 117 8.42 -19.85 -3.77
CA GLU A 117 7.62 -19.98 -5.00
C GLU A 117 8.03 -18.96 -6.08
N LEU A 118 8.28 -17.70 -5.69
CA LEU A 118 8.80 -16.68 -6.60
C LEU A 118 10.15 -17.08 -7.21
N PHE A 119 11.05 -17.65 -6.42
CA PHE A 119 12.35 -18.11 -6.93
C PHE A 119 12.22 -19.25 -7.95
N VAL A 120 11.23 -20.12 -7.81
CA VAL A 120 10.90 -21.11 -8.83
C VAL A 120 10.41 -20.44 -10.11
N GLU A 121 9.52 -19.46 -10.02
CA GLU A 121 9.04 -18.69 -11.18
C GLU A 121 10.14 -17.89 -11.88
N LEU A 122 11.18 -17.48 -11.15
CA LEU A 122 12.37 -16.79 -11.66
C LEU A 122 13.49 -17.74 -12.15
N GLU A 123 13.23 -19.05 -12.19
CA GLU A 123 14.21 -20.08 -12.57
C GLU A 123 15.46 -20.09 -11.64
N MET A 124 15.26 -19.80 -10.35
CA MET A 124 16.28 -19.78 -9.28
C MET A 124 16.09 -20.92 -8.27
N PRO A 125 16.06 -22.20 -8.66
CA PRO A 125 15.65 -23.30 -7.78
C PRO A 125 16.54 -23.48 -6.55
N ALA A 126 17.81 -23.12 -6.63
CA ALA A 126 18.72 -23.19 -5.49
C ALA A 126 18.28 -22.27 -4.33
N LEU A 127 17.75 -21.08 -4.64
CA LEU A 127 17.24 -20.16 -3.63
C LEU A 127 15.88 -20.63 -3.06
N ALA A 128 15.04 -21.24 -3.89
CA ALA A 128 13.81 -21.87 -3.42
C ALA A 128 14.08 -23.01 -2.42
N LEU A 129 15.07 -23.86 -2.72
CA LEU A 129 15.51 -24.93 -1.82
C LEU A 129 16.10 -24.39 -0.52
N ALA A 130 16.86 -23.30 -0.56
CA ALA A 130 17.39 -22.66 0.65
C ALA A 130 16.26 -22.15 1.57
N ASN A 131 15.20 -21.57 1.01
CA ASN A 131 14.03 -21.15 1.77
C ASN A 131 13.29 -22.39 2.36
N LEU A 132 13.15 -23.47 1.60
CA LEU A 132 12.57 -24.72 2.08
C LEU A 132 13.37 -25.32 3.22
N GLU A 133 14.71 -25.34 3.12
CA GLU A 133 15.60 -25.81 4.19
C GLU A 133 15.39 -24.97 5.46
N LYS A 134 15.32 -23.65 5.33
CA LYS A 134 15.05 -22.77 6.47
C LYS A 134 13.68 -23.05 7.09
N LEU A 135 12.65 -23.25 6.30
CA LEU A 135 11.32 -23.65 6.79
C LEU A 135 11.36 -24.95 7.55
N ASN A 136 12.08 -25.97 7.06
CA ASN A 136 12.25 -27.26 7.76
C ASN A 136 12.96 -27.11 9.10
N ILE A 137 13.92 -26.17 9.22
CA ILE A 137 14.58 -25.87 10.51
C ILE A 137 13.58 -25.19 11.47
N LEU A 138 12.77 -24.25 11.00
CA LEU A 138 11.76 -23.55 11.80
C LEU A 138 10.59 -24.47 12.21
N CYS A 139 10.33 -25.50 11.44
CA CYS A 139 9.21 -26.42 11.60
C CYS A 139 9.67 -27.88 11.62
N PRO A 140 10.37 -28.35 12.66
CA PRO A 140 10.97 -29.69 12.66
C PRO A 140 9.95 -30.85 12.58
N ASN A 141 8.69 -30.59 12.88
CA ASN A 141 7.60 -31.56 12.76
C ASN A 141 6.67 -31.29 11.55
N SER A 142 7.19 -30.54 10.57
CA SER A 142 6.45 -29.98 9.43
C SER A 142 5.52 -28.81 9.77
N CYS A 143 5.29 -27.93 8.80
CA CYS A 143 4.29 -26.87 8.81
C CYS A 143 3.72 -26.68 7.42
N GLU A 144 2.58 -26.01 7.34
CA GLU A 144 1.85 -25.81 6.08
C GLU A 144 2.74 -25.14 5.02
N GLU A 145 3.49 -24.11 5.41
CA GLU A 145 4.36 -23.36 4.51
C GLU A 145 5.49 -24.21 3.90
N ALA A 146 6.08 -25.12 4.70
CA ALA A 146 7.11 -26.03 4.21
C ALA A 146 6.54 -27.05 3.20
N GLU A 147 5.37 -27.63 3.50
CA GLU A 147 4.73 -28.59 2.61
C GLU A 147 4.21 -27.94 1.31
N GLN A 148 3.70 -26.71 1.38
CA GLN A 148 3.26 -25.95 0.21
C GLN A 148 4.42 -25.63 -0.70
N LEU A 149 5.53 -25.08 -0.18
CA LEU A 149 6.71 -24.79 -0.97
C LEU A 149 7.33 -26.04 -1.57
N LYS A 150 7.44 -27.13 -0.80
CA LYS A 150 7.94 -28.42 -1.29
C LYS A 150 7.10 -28.95 -2.46
N SER A 151 5.78 -28.88 -2.33
CA SER A 151 4.85 -29.32 -3.38
C SER A 151 4.96 -28.43 -4.63
N PHE A 152 5.14 -27.11 -4.45
CA PHE A 152 5.32 -26.17 -5.55
C PHE A 152 6.60 -26.47 -6.35
N ILE A 153 7.73 -26.69 -5.64
CA ILE A 153 9.01 -27.05 -6.27
C ILE A 153 8.88 -28.36 -7.06
N ALA A 154 8.25 -29.38 -6.46
CA ALA A 154 8.06 -30.69 -7.12
C ALA A 154 7.15 -30.59 -8.36
N GLY A 155 6.09 -29.81 -8.30
CA GLY A 155 5.15 -29.62 -9.42
C GLY A 155 5.73 -28.90 -10.62
N THR A 156 6.78 -28.08 -10.43
CA THR A 156 7.49 -27.41 -11.53
C THR A 156 8.63 -28.23 -12.12
N ALA A 157 9.19 -29.18 -11.37
CA ALA A 157 10.24 -30.09 -11.86
C ALA A 157 9.72 -31.13 -12.87
N VAL A 158 8.41 -31.29 -13.03
CA VAL A 158 7.76 -32.31 -13.90
C VAL A 158 7.31 -31.73 -15.25
N LYS A 159 7.50 -30.45 -15.51
CA LYS A 159 7.23 -29.78 -16.81
C LYS A 159 8.48 -29.64 -17.64
#